data_e07aa55a68b2734fe57d67fbc7f3c02e
#
_entry.id   e07aa55a68b2734fe57d67fbc7f3c02e
#
_cell.length_a   1.000
_cell.length_b   1.000
_cell.length_c   1.000
_cell.angle_alpha   90.00
_cell.angle_beta   90.00
_cell.angle_gamma   90.00
#
_symmetry.space_group_name_H-M   'P 1'
#
loop_
_entity.id
_entity.type
_entity.pdbx_description
1 polymer ?
#
loop_
_entity_poly.entity_id
_entity_poly.type
_entity_poly.pdbx_seq_one_letter_code
_entity_poly.pdbx_strand_id
1 'polypeptide(L)'
;MKQFRNLLFISTLLLCWVLVSCKTTRVASSGWSLVWEENFNQKKSFDPQVWSKIPRGKADWNNYMTDFDSCFAMRKGKLVLRGIANQTLPNDTAPYLTGGVYTKGKKAFLDGRIEICAKLNAAKGAWPAIWLLPENAKWPSGGEIDVMERLNDDSIAYQTVHSHYTYTLGIKDHPKSHSTGVIHPDRYNVFAVEMYPDSLSFYVNDIHTFTYPRIQTQKEGQFPFDQPFYLLIDMQLGGSWVGAVDPKDLPVEMEVDWVRFYQRKSLK
;
A
#
# COMPACT_ATOMS: atom_id res chain seq x y z
N MET A 1 74.78 -5.92 4.38
CA MET A 1 73.55 -6.02 5.18
C MET A 1 72.54 -5.02 4.63
N LYS A 2 71.48 -5.45 3.83
CA LYS A 2 70.48 -4.63 3.27
C LYS A 2 69.15 -4.92 4.02
N GLN A 3 68.65 -3.90 4.72
CA GLN A 3 67.34 -3.97 5.39
C GLN A 3 66.20 -3.81 4.35
N PHE A 4 65.31 -4.78 4.25
CA PHE A 4 64.05 -4.69 3.53
C PHE A 4 63.02 -4.08 4.48
N ARG A 5 62.47 -2.90 4.12
CA ARG A 5 61.29 -2.30 4.75
C ARG A 5 60.04 -2.80 4.04
N ASN A 6 59.25 -3.62 4.71
CA ASN A 6 57.95 -4.04 4.27
C ASN A 6 56.97 -2.87 4.48
N LEU A 7 56.44 -2.30 3.39
CA LEU A 7 55.29 -1.40 3.39
C LEU A 7 54.01 -2.24 3.38
N LEU A 8 53.29 -2.22 4.48
CA LEU A 8 51.91 -2.74 4.56
C LEU A 8 50.96 -1.70 3.94
N PHE A 9 50.39 -2.01 2.77
CA PHE A 9 49.25 -1.25 2.22
C PHE A 9 47.98 -1.75 2.90
N ILE A 10 47.43 -0.94 3.80
CA ILE A 10 46.09 -1.14 4.35
C ILE A 10 45.11 -0.53 3.36
N SER A 11 44.46 -1.38 2.56
CA SER A 11 43.38 -1.00 1.68
C SER A 11 42.09 -0.86 2.51
N THR A 12 41.73 0.36 2.84
CA THR A 12 40.43 0.70 3.45
C THR A 12 39.32 0.60 2.37
N LEU A 13 38.60 -0.52 2.38
CA LEU A 13 37.35 -0.65 1.60
C LEU A 13 36.30 0.25 2.22
N LEU A 14 36.06 1.42 1.61
CA LEU A 14 34.91 2.25 1.90
C LEU A 14 33.66 1.54 1.36
N LEU A 15 32.91 0.86 2.25
CA LEU A 15 31.59 0.31 1.93
C LEU A 15 30.59 1.48 1.83
N CYS A 16 30.39 2.00 0.63
CA CYS A 16 29.31 2.95 0.36
C CYS A 16 27.96 2.25 0.55
N TRP A 17 27.31 2.49 1.67
CA TRP A 17 25.92 2.14 1.88
C TRP A 17 25.08 3.07 1.00
N VAL A 18 24.65 2.58 -0.15
CA VAL A 18 23.65 3.27 -0.98
C VAL A 18 22.30 3.16 -0.24
N LEU A 19 21.92 4.23 0.44
CA LEU A 19 20.55 4.36 0.95
C LEU A 19 19.61 4.47 -0.27
N VAL A 20 19.00 3.35 -0.64
CA VAL A 20 17.94 3.33 -1.66
C VAL A 20 16.68 3.92 -1.02
N SER A 21 16.55 5.23 -1.09
CA SER A 21 15.32 5.95 -0.76
C SER A 21 14.53 6.19 -2.03
N CYS A 22 13.21 6.09 -1.96
CA CYS A 22 12.32 6.48 -3.06
C CYS A 22 12.49 7.97 -3.38
N LYS A 23 13.04 8.29 -4.54
CA LYS A 23 13.17 9.69 -5.00
C LYS A 23 11.91 10.08 -5.79
N THR A 24 11.06 10.90 -5.20
CA THR A 24 9.96 11.57 -5.90
C THR A 24 10.46 12.87 -6.52
N THR A 25 10.83 12.86 -7.80
CA THR A 25 11.37 14.04 -8.48
C THR A 25 10.38 14.71 -9.44
N ARG A 26 9.29 14.05 -9.83
CA ARG A 26 8.37 14.56 -10.88
C ARG A 26 7.15 15.32 -10.36
N VAL A 27 6.62 15.02 -9.20
CA VAL A 27 5.36 15.59 -8.70
C VAL A 27 5.48 17.08 -8.38
N ALA A 28 6.62 17.53 -7.88
CA ALA A 28 6.84 18.94 -7.54
C ALA A 28 6.80 19.90 -8.76
N SER A 29 7.01 19.38 -9.99
CA SER A 29 6.97 20.17 -11.24
C SER A 29 5.59 20.17 -11.92
N SER A 30 4.63 19.37 -11.45
CA SER A 30 3.38 19.04 -12.17
C SER A 30 2.13 19.77 -11.70
N GLY A 31 2.26 20.89 -10.96
CA GLY A 31 1.08 21.62 -10.47
C GLY A 31 0.52 21.10 -9.15
N TRP A 32 1.16 20.15 -8.51
CA TRP A 32 0.81 19.60 -7.20
C TRP A 32 1.58 20.29 -6.05
N SER A 33 0.94 20.42 -4.88
CA SER A 33 1.55 20.89 -3.62
C SER A 33 1.40 19.80 -2.57
N LEU A 34 2.50 19.40 -1.93
CA LEU A 34 2.47 18.51 -0.79
C LEU A 34 1.74 19.22 0.37
N VAL A 35 0.66 18.62 0.85
CA VAL A 35 -0.16 19.17 1.95
C VAL A 35 -0.12 18.32 3.20
N TRP A 36 0.28 17.05 3.08
CA TRP A 36 0.49 16.16 4.21
C TRP A 36 1.46 15.02 3.86
N GLU A 37 2.25 14.60 4.84
CA GLU A 37 3.09 13.42 4.74
C GLU A 37 3.20 12.66 6.06
N GLU A 38 3.38 11.34 5.97
CA GLU A 38 3.78 10.43 7.02
C GLU A 38 5.07 9.73 6.61
N ASN A 39 6.12 9.89 7.40
CA ASN A 39 7.46 9.32 7.11
C ASN A 39 7.85 8.20 8.10
N PHE A 40 6.95 7.79 8.99
CA PHE A 40 7.16 6.73 9.97
C PHE A 40 8.45 6.85 10.80
N ASN A 41 8.88 8.08 11.08
CA ASN A 41 10.13 8.37 11.81
C ASN A 41 10.03 8.14 13.33
N GLN A 42 8.87 7.76 13.84
CA GLN A 42 8.63 7.41 15.23
C GLN A 42 9.43 6.17 15.61
N LYS A 43 10.02 6.14 16.80
CA LYS A 43 10.93 5.06 17.21
C LYS A 43 10.23 3.80 17.70
N LYS A 44 9.01 3.92 18.26
CA LYS A 44 8.35 2.81 18.97
C LYS A 44 7.09 2.31 18.28
N SER A 45 6.28 3.19 17.71
CA SER A 45 5.01 2.87 17.07
C SER A 45 4.67 3.95 16.05
N PHE A 46 3.70 3.70 15.17
CA PHE A 46 3.10 4.72 14.31
C PHE A 46 2.28 5.73 15.13
N ASP A 47 2.01 6.91 14.54
CA ASP A 47 1.24 7.98 15.21
C ASP A 47 -0.22 7.55 15.43
N PRO A 48 -0.67 7.42 16.70
CA PRO A 48 -2.04 7.03 17.01
C PRO A 48 -3.08 8.12 16.69
N GLN A 49 -2.67 9.35 16.40
CA GLN A 49 -3.58 10.41 15.93
C GLN A 49 -3.97 10.22 14.45
N VAL A 50 -3.15 9.49 13.70
CA VAL A 50 -3.37 9.23 12.27
C VAL A 50 -3.81 7.79 12.02
N TRP A 51 -3.19 6.84 12.70
CA TRP A 51 -3.33 5.41 12.42
C TRP A 51 -3.99 4.62 13.54
N SER A 52 -4.76 3.62 13.16
CA SER A 52 -5.22 2.53 14.03
C SER A 52 -4.83 1.18 13.43
N LYS A 53 -4.70 0.15 14.27
CA LYS A 53 -4.61 -1.23 13.79
C LYS A 53 -5.96 -1.67 13.24
N ILE A 54 -5.96 -2.39 12.11
CA ILE A 54 -7.18 -2.95 11.51
C ILE A 54 -7.66 -4.13 12.37
N PRO A 55 -8.93 -4.13 12.82
CA PRO A 55 -9.48 -5.25 13.59
C PRO A 55 -9.73 -6.47 12.72
N ARG A 56 -9.72 -7.64 13.34
CA ARG A 56 -10.14 -8.90 12.70
C ARG A 56 -11.59 -8.83 12.24
N GLY A 57 -11.84 -9.35 11.04
CA GLY A 57 -13.17 -9.48 10.46
C GLY A 57 -13.46 -10.91 9.99
N LYS A 58 -14.44 -11.04 9.08
CA LYS A 58 -14.89 -12.33 8.53
C LYS A 58 -14.59 -12.45 7.02
N ALA A 59 -14.14 -11.38 6.37
CA ALA A 59 -13.77 -11.40 4.96
C ALA A 59 -12.37 -12.02 4.79
N ASP A 60 -12.06 -12.56 3.62
CA ASP A 60 -10.76 -13.16 3.31
C ASP A 60 -9.61 -12.22 3.66
N TRP A 61 -9.73 -10.94 3.30
CA TRP A 61 -8.70 -9.94 3.50
C TRP A 61 -8.40 -9.61 4.98
N ASN A 62 -9.35 -9.81 5.93
CA ASN A 62 -9.14 -9.43 7.33
C ASN A 62 -9.39 -10.54 8.35
N ASN A 63 -9.58 -11.79 7.92
CA ASN A 63 -9.87 -12.91 8.82
C ASN A 63 -8.67 -13.29 9.71
N TYR A 64 -7.46 -12.86 9.37
CA TYR A 64 -6.24 -13.07 10.17
C TYR A 64 -5.67 -11.78 10.76
N MET A 65 -6.34 -10.62 10.58
CA MET A 65 -5.91 -9.36 11.20
C MET A 65 -5.86 -9.48 12.72
N THR A 66 -4.87 -8.82 13.32
CA THR A 66 -4.63 -8.85 14.76
C THR A 66 -4.04 -7.53 15.24
N ASP A 67 -4.17 -7.24 16.52
CA ASP A 67 -3.44 -6.16 17.20
C ASP A 67 -2.12 -6.62 17.82
N PHE A 68 -1.75 -7.89 17.65
CA PHE A 68 -0.54 -8.49 18.20
C PHE A 68 0.73 -7.81 17.68
N ASP A 69 1.54 -7.29 18.59
CA ASP A 69 2.69 -6.42 18.26
C ASP A 69 3.73 -7.07 17.34
N SER A 70 3.86 -8.41 17.33
CA SER A 70 4.77 -9.09 16.41
C SER A 70 4.43 -8.89 14.92
N CYS A 71 3.18 -8.52 14.61
CA CYS A 71 2.76 -8.20 13.24
C CYS A 71 3.12 -6.77 12.81
N PHE A 72 3.72 -5.96 13.73
CA PHE A 72 4.05 -4.55 13.48
C PHE A 72 5.48 -4.26 13.94
N ALA A 73 6.19 -3.41 13.19
CA ALA A 73 7.46 -2.86 13.66
C ALA A 73 7.70 -1.47 13.06
N MET A 74 8.45 -0.66 13.80
CA MET A 74 9.10 0.54 13.29
C MET A 74 10.58 0.22 13.09
N ARG A 75 11.03 0.14 11.84
CA ARG A 75 12.39 -0.30 11.51
C ARG A 75 13.06 0.70 10.58
N LYS A 76 14.08 1.42 11.09
CA LYS A 76 14.87 2.39 10.32
C LYS A 76 13.99 3.46 9.63
N GLY A 77 13.03 4.02 10.36
CA GLY A 77 12.11 5.03 9.83
C GLY A 77 11.09 4.49 8.83
N LYS A 78 10.65 3.25 8.99
CA LYS A 78 9.67 2.60 8.14
C LYS A 78 8.67 1.83 8.98
N LEU A 79 7.41 1.83 8.56
CA LEU A 79 6.41 0.90 9.08
C LEU A 79 6.61 -0.48 8.42
N VAL A 80 6.68 -1.52 9.23
CA VAL A 80 6.74 -2.92 8.77
C VAL A 80 5.47 -3.63 9.21
N LEU A 81 4.72 -4.15 8.27
CA LEU A 81 3.55 -4.99 8.48
C LEU A 81 3.91 -6.43 8.13
N ARG A 82 3.50 -7.38 8.97
CA ARG A 82 3.88 -8.80 8.83
C ARG A 82 2.69 -9.72 8.71
N GLY A 83 2.89 -10.76 7.90
CA GLY A 83 2.15 -12.01 7.98
C GLY A 83 3.02 -13.08 8.63
N ILE A 84 2.53 -13.71 9.69
CA ILE A 84 3.26 -14.71 10.47
C ILE A 84 2.42 -15.96 10.72
N ALA A 85 3.07 -17.12 10.92
CA ALA A 85 2.40 -18.28 11.47
C ALA A 85 2.05 -18.05 12.95
N ASN A 86 0.86 -18.45 13.36
CA ASN A 86 0.44 -18.31 14.76
C ASN A 86 1.03 -19.42 15.62
N GLN A 87 2.19 -19.18 16.21
CA GLN A 87 2.85 -20.09 17.15
C GLN A 87 2.86 -19.57 18.60
N THR A 88 2.39 -18.33 18.82
CA THR A 88 2.61 -17.58 20.07
C THR A 88 1.35 -17.12 20.78
N LEU A 89 0.19 -17.18 20.12
CA LEU A 89 -1.10 -16.82 20.73
C LEU A 89 -1.96 -18.09 20.93
N PRO A 90 -1.77 -18.84 22.03
CA PRO A 90 -2.43 -20.16 22.24
C PRO A 90 -3.95 -20.07 22.31
N ASN A 91 -4.50 -18.90 22.66
CA ASN A 91 -5.95 -18.67 22.75
C ASN A 91 -6.56 -18.19 21.42
N ASP A 92 -5.75 -17.96 20.38
CA ASP A 92 -6.19 -17.58 19.05
C ASP A 92 -6.09 -18.78 18.12
N THR A 93 -7.21 -19.29 17.66
CA THR A 93 -7.28 -20.48 16.79
C THR A 93 -6.93 -20.21 15.33
N ALA A 94 -6.72 -18.97 14.94
CA ALA A 94 -6.32 -18.65 13.57
C ALA A 94 -4.92 -19.21 13.28
N PRO A 95 -4.69 -19.87 12.14
CA PRO A 95 -3.38 -20.46 11.80
C PRO A 95 -2.33 -19.40 11.47
N TYR A 96 -2.75 -18.21 11.11
CA TYR A 96 -1.92 -17.09 10.72
C TYR A 96 -2.37 -15.82 11.43
N LEU A 97 -1.45 -14.85 11.54
CA LEU A 97 -1.71 -13.51 12.07
C LEU A 97 -1.14 -12.48 11.11
N THR A 98 -1.89 -11.42 10.85
CA THR A 98 -1.50 -10.38 9.90
C THR A 98 -1.65 -8.98 10.49
N GLY A 99 -0.73 -8.08 10.12
CA GLY A 99 -0.75 -6.68 10.52
C GLY A 99 -1.33 -5.77 9.44
N GLY A 100 -2.17 -4.84 9.84
CA GLY A 100 -2.68 -3.78 8.99
C GLY A 100 -2.99 -2.51 9.78
N VAL A 101 -2.87 -1.37 9.12
CA VAL A 101 -3.19 -0.05 9.68
C VAL A 101 -4.15 0.70 8.78
N TYR A 102 -4.95 1.60 9.37
CA TYR A 102 -5.91 2.42 8.62
C TYR A 102 -6.09 3.79 9.26
N THR A 103 -6.53 4.74 8.46
CA THR A 103 -6.76 6.13 8.91
C THR A 103 -8.23 6.44 9.22
N LYS A 104 -9.10 5.44 9.28
CA LYS A 104 -10.55 5.58 9.50
C LYS A 104 -10.89 6.41 10.72
N GLY A 105 -11.77 7.40 10.55
CA GLY A 105 -12.20 8.32 11.60
C GLY A 105 -11.12 9.30 12.07
N LYS A 106 -9.96 9.34 11.43
CA LYS A 106 -8.82 10.19 11.81
C LYS A 106 -8.34 11.06 10.66
N LYS A 107 -8.15 10.47 9.48
CA LYS A 107 -7.72 11.20 8.29
C LYS A 107 -8.33 10.60 7.03
N ALA A 108 -8.99 11.44 6.24
CA ALA A 108 -9.55 11.09 4.96
C ALA A 108 -8.98 11.97 3.85
N PHE A 109 -9.09 11.50 2.63
CA PHE A 109 -8.52 12.07 1.42
C PHE A 109 -9.62 12.30 0.39
N LEU A 110 -9.58 13.44 -0.27
CA LEU A 110 -10.50 13.83 -1.33
C LEU A 110 -9.81 14.87 -2.22
N ASP A 111 -10.06 14.83 -3.54
CA ASP A 111 -9.56 15.79 -4.52
C ASP A 111 -8.05 16.07 -4.40
N GLY A 112 -7.27 15.07 -4.77
CA GLY A 112 -5.83 15.15 -4.66
C GLY A 112 -5.11 13.93 -5.20
N ARG A 113 -3.81 13.89 -5.02
CA ARG A 113 -2.96 12.74 -5.33
C ARG A 113 -2.42 12.14 -4.03
N ILE A 114 -2.67 10.87 -3.82
CA ILE A 114 -2.04 10.12 -2.74
C ILE A 114 -0.96 9.21 -3.31
N GLU A 115 0.20 9.21 -2.69
CA GLU A 115 1.35 8.37 -3.04
C GLU A 115 1.83 7.57 -1.85
N ILE A 116 2.14 6.32 -2.06
CA ILE A 116 2.68 5.43 -1.04
C ILE A 116 3.94 4.76 -1.58
N CYS A 117 5.06 4.91 -0.86
CA CYS A 117 6.30 4.22 -1.16
C CYS A 117 6.40 2.97 -0.29
N ALA A 118 6.39 1.82 -0.93
CA ALA A 118 6.44 0.54 -0.24
C ALA A 118 7.32 -0.49 -0.96
N LYS A 119 7.90 -1.40 -0.17
CA LYS A 119 8.55 -2.62 -0.62
C LYS A 119 7.73 -3.82 -0.16
N LEU A 120 7.48 -4.75 -1.08
CA LEU A 120 6.60 -5.89 -0.90
C LEU A 120 7.44 -7.17 -1.00
N ASN A 121 7.55 -7.93 0.08
CA ASN A 121 8.20 -9.23 0.00
C ASN A 121 7.22 -10.26 -0.57
N ALA A 122 7.75 -11.26 -1.24
CA ALA A 122 6.99 -12.36 -1.82
C ALA A 122 6.86 -13.52 -0.83
N ALA A 123 5.70 -14.17 -0.81
CA ALA A 123 5.45 -15.46 -0.18
C ALA A 123 4.21 -16.08 -0.79
N LYS A 124 4.14 -17.40 -0.86
CA LYS A 124 2.94 -18.09 -1.32
C LYS A 124 1.76 -17.83 -0.39
N GLY A 125 0.67 -17.33 -0.95
CA GLY A 125 -0.52 -16.90 -0.21
C GLY A 125 -0.41 -15.49 0.39
N ALA A 126 0.66 -14.73 0.14
CA ALA A 126 0.76 -13.33 0.56
C ALA A 126 -0.04 -12.42 -0.37
N TRP A 127 -0.74 -11.46 0.24
CA TRP A 127 -1.59 -10.50 -0.43
C TRP A 127 -1.48 -9.12 0.23
N PRO A 128 -0.33 -8.43 0.13
CA PRO A 128 -0.22 -7.05 0.59
C PRO A 128 -1.08 -6.11 -0.23
N ALA A 129 -1.76 -5.16 0.45
CA ALA A 129 -2.66 -4.21 -0.18
C ALA A 129 -2.49 -2.77 0.33
N ILE A 130 -2.74 -1.80 -0.57
CA ILE A 130 -2.86 -0.36 -0.33
C ILE A 130 -4.14 0.08 -1.02
N TRP A 131 -5.13 0.50 -0.27
CA TRP A 131 -6.47 0.73 -0.77
C TRP A 131 -7.25 1.74 0.06
N LEU A 132 -8.38 2.23 -0.46
CA LEU A 132 -9.17 3.24 0.21
C LEU A 132 -10.66 2.84 0.24
N LEU A 133 -11.30 3.14 1.37
CA LEU A 133 -12.74 2.98 1.56
C LEU A 133 -13.38 4.31 1.97
N PRO A 134 -14.66 4.54 1.66
CA PRO A 134 -15.38 5.75 2.04
C PRO A 134 -15.60 5.83 3.54
N GLU A 135 -15.49 7.04 4.11
CA GLU A 135 -15.70 7.26 5.55
C GLU A 135 -17.13 6.91 6.01
N ASN A 136 -18.14 7.25 5.21
CA ASN A 136 -19.54 7.23 5.66
C ASN A 136 -20.49 6.43 4.76
N ALA A 137 -19.99 5.69 3.78
CA ALA A 137 -20.85 4.93 2.87
C ALA A 137 -20.58 3.42 2.99
N LYS A 138 -21.60 2.62 2.62
CA LYS A 138 -21.52 1.16 2.67
C LYS A 138 -20.93 0.58 1.39
N TRP A 139 -20.11 -0.41 1.53
CA TRP A 139 -19.59 -1.21 0.44
C TRP A 139 -20.68 -2.11 -0.19
N PRO A 140 -20.71 -2.33 -1.53
CA PRO A 140 -19.83 -1.72 -2.53
C PRO A 140 -20.34 -0.36 -3.06
N SER A 141 -21.52 0.07 -2.65
CA SER A 141 -22.17 1.29 -3.22
C SER A 141 -21.40 2.58 -2.91
N GLY A 142 -20.66 2.61 -1.81
CA GLY A 142 -19.80 3.74 -1.45
C GLY A 142 -18.49 3.82 -2.23
N GLY A 143 -18.16 2.77 -2.97
CA GLY A 143 -16.90 2.67 -3.71
C GLY A 143 -15.75 2.06 -2.89
N GLU A 144 -14.72 1.60 -3.61
CA GLU A 144 -13.42 1.13 -3.12
C GLU A 144 -12.37 1.43 -4.19
N ILE A 145 -11.19 1.86 -3.78
CA ILE A 145 -10.09 2.25 -4.67
C ILE A 145 -8.87 1.43 -4.27
N ASP A 146 -8.55 0.40 -5.06
CA ASP A 146 -7.38 -0.44 -4.83
C ASP A 146 -6.19 0.16 -5.57
N VAL A 147 -5.36 0.89 -4.84
CA VAL A 147 -4.17 1.56 -5.39
C VAL A 147 -3.09 0.53 -5.72
N MET A 148 -3.00 -0.52 -4.93
CA MET A 148 -2.07 -1.62 -5.14
C MET A 148 -2.53 -2.86 -4.38
N GLU A 149 -2.58 -3.98 -5.08
CA GLU A 149 -2.62 -5.31 -4.51
C GLU A 149 -1.55 -6.15 -5.20
N ARG A 150 -0.84 -7.01 -4.46
CA ARG A 150 0.11 -7.96 -5.03
C ARG A 150 -0.25 -9.37 -4.56
N LEU A 151 -0.19 -10.34 -5.46
CA LEU A 151 -0.48 -11.74 -5.13
C LEU A 151 0.81 -12.56 -5.21
N ASN A 152 1.08 -13.32 -4.16
CA ASN A 152 2.19 -14.28 -4.13
C ASN A 152 3.54 -13.60 -4.47
N ASP A 153 4.17 -14.03 -5.55
CA ASP A 153 5.45 -13.55 -6.09
C ASP A 153 5.30 -12.77 -7.40
N ASP A 154 4.09 -12.33 -7.73
CA ASP A 154 3.82 -11.59 -8.96
C ASP A 154 4.74 -10.36 -9.09
N SER A 155 5.20 -10.10 -10.31
CA SER A 155 6.00 -8.91 -10.64
C SER A 155 5.14 -7.71 -11.09
N ILE A 156 3.84 -7.76 -10.80
CA ILE A 156 2.86 -6.72 -11.09
C ILE A 156 2.08 -6.34 -9.84
N ALA A 157 1.57 -5.12 -9.82
CA ALA A 157 0.53 -4.66 -8.92
C ALA A 157 -0.81 -4.65 -9.65
N TYR A 158 -1.84 -5.18 -9.02
CA TYR A 158 -3.23 -5.07 -9.46
C TYR A 158 -3.80 -3.76 -8.94
N GLN A 159 -4.57 -3.07 -9.78
CA GLN A 159 -5.25 -1.82 -9.45
C GLN A 159 -6.70 -1.94 -9.91
N THR A 160 -7.64 -1.68 -9.00
CA THR A 160 -9.05 -1.95 -9.24
C THR A 160 -9.93 -0.83 -8.69
N VAL A 161 -11.10 -0.66 -9.26
CA VAL A 161 -12.18 0.19 -8.77
C VAL A 161 -13.41 -0.66 -8.54
N HIS A 162 -13.88 -0.72 -7.27
CA HIS A 162 -15.15 -1.37 -6.94
C HIS A 162 -16.22 -0.34 -6.63
N SER A 163 -17.43 -0.59 -7.12
CA SER A 163 -18.64 0.19 -6.85
C SER A 163 -19.87 -0.69 -7.07
N HIS A 164 -21.06 -0.18 -6.83
CA HIS A 164 -22.28 -0.92 -7.22
C HIS A 164 -22.25 -1.26 -8.72
N TYR A 165 -21.80 -0.34 -9.55
CA TYR A 165 -21.72 -0.52 -11.01
C TYR A 165 -20.74 -1.63 -11.41
N THR A 166 -19.51 -1.59 -10.89
CA THR A 166 -18.46 -2.54 -11.30
C THR A 166 -18.57 -3.89 -10.60
N TYR A 167 -19.00 -3.91 -9.34
CA TYR A 167 -19.08 -5.13 -8.53
C TYR A 167 -20.45 -5.80 -8.61
N THR A 168 -21.55 -5.07 -8.28
CA THR A 168 -22.88 -5.66 -8.21
C THR A 168 -23.50 -5.86 -9.60
N LEU A 169 -23.37 -4.86 -10.50
CA LEU A 169 -23.86 -4.97 -11.86
C LEU A 169 -22.87 -5.70 -12.80
N GLY A 170 -21.63 -5.92 -12.36
CA GLY A 170 -20.61 -6.63 -13.13
C GLY A 170 -20.10 -5.89 -14.37
N ILE A 171 -20.32 -4.57 -14.49
CA ILE A 171 -19.91 -3.76 -15.64
C ILE A 171 -18.46 -3.28 -15.43
N LYS A 172 -17.49 -4.02 -15.95
CA LYS A 172 -16.04 -3.82 -15.66
C LYS A 172 -15.25 -3.18 -16.81
N ASP A 173 -15.81 -3.15 -18.01
CA ASP A 173 -15.07 -2.75 -19.22
C ASP A 173 -15.57 -1.42 -19.83
N HIS A 174 -16.68 -0.85 -19.32
CA HIS A 174 -17.25 0.40 -19.80
C HIS A 174 -17.68 1.33 -18.66
N PRO A 175 -16.75 2.13 -18.10
CA PRO A 175 -15.31 2.21 -18.37
C PRO A 175 -14.54 1.04 -17.76
N LYS A 176 -13.31 0.81 -18.24
CA LYS A 176 -12.41 -0.21 -17.69
C LYS A 176 -12.13 0.11 -16.22
N SER A 177 -12.43 -0.84 -15.33
CA SER A 177 -12.38 -0.65 -13.88
C SER A 177 -11.11 -1.21 -13.21
N HIS A 178 -10.20 -1.81 -13.97
CA HIS A 178 -9.00 -2.45 -13.44
C HIS A 178 -7.84 -2.39 -14.42
N SER A 179 -6.62 -2.45 -13.92
CA SER A 179 -5.39 -2.59 -14.71
C SER A 179 -4.29 -3.22 -13.86
N THR A 180 -3.13 -3.40 -14.45
CA THR A 180 -1.93 -3.83 -13.74
C THR A 180 -0.76 -2.91 -14.06
N GLY A 181 0.15 -2.74 -13.11
CA GLY A 181 1.40 -2.01 -13.30
C GLY A 181 2.60 -2.87 -12.92
N VAL A 182 3.69 -2.77 -13.67
CA VAL A 182 4.94 -3.50 -13.39
C VAL A 182 5.60 -2.94 -12.14
N ILE A 183 5.97 -3.81 -11.21
CA ILE A 183 6.72 -3.47 -9.99
C ILE A 183 8.17 -3.97 -10.06
N HIS A 184 9.01 -3.42 -9.22
CA HIS A 184 10.33 -3.95 -8.91
C HIS A 184 10.23 -4.82 -7.65
N PRO A 185 10.21 -6.17 -7.74
CA PRO A 185 9.88 -7.04 -6.60
C PRO A 185 10.77 -6.85 -5.37
N ASP A 186 12.07 -6.56 -5.58
CA ASP A 186 13.07 -6.44 -4.52
C ASP A 186 13.39 -5.01 -4.10
N ARG A 187 12.62 -4.03 -4.59
CA ARG A 187 12.87 -2.60 -4.36
C ARG A 187 11.62 -1.91 -3.84
N TYR A 188 11.81 -0.68 -3.36
CA TYR A 188 10.70 0.22 -3.11
C TYR A 188 10.08 0.65 -4.44
N ASN A 189 8.74 0.66 -4.45
CA ASN A 189 7.92 1.17 -5.54
C ASN A 189 7.04 2.29 -5.00
N VAL A 190 6.65 3.21 -5.86
CA VAL A 190 5.67 4.26 -5.56
C VAL A 190 4.35 3.90 -6.24
N PHE A 191 3.32 3.72 -5.43
CA PHE A 191 1.95 3.48 -5.88
C PHE A 191 1.14 4.74 -5.67
N ALA A 192 0.37 5.16 -6.66
CA ALA A 192 -0.38 6.40 -6.56
C ALA A 192 -1.74 6.34 -7.22
N VAL A 193 -2.68 7.14 -6.68
CA VAL A 193 -3.94 7.47 -7.32
C VAL A 193 -4.17 8.99 -7.26
N GLU A 194 -4.58 9.55 -8.39
CA GLU A 194 -5.12 10.91 -8.47
C GLU A 194 -6.63 10.83 -8.44
N MET A 195 -7.21 11.51 -7.48
CA MET A 195 -8.66 11.60 -7.28
C MET A 195 -9.14 12.96 -7.78
N TYR A 196 -10.02 12.96 -8.76
CA TYR A 196 -10.66 14.13 -9.33
C TYR A 196 -12.18 14.01 -9.16
N PRO A 197 -12.94 15.11 -9.22
CA PRO A 197 -14.38 15.06 -9.15
C PRO A 197 -15.04 14.19 -10.24
N ASP A 198 -14.31 13.95 -11.34
CA ASP A 198 -14.81 13.26 -12.54
C ASP A 198 -13.95 12.06 -12.96
N SER A 199 -12.88 11.72 -12.26
CA SER A 199 -12.03 10.59 -12.62
C SER A 199 -11.10 10.15 -11.50
N LEU A 200 -10.66 8.88 -11.58
CA LEU A 200 -9.54 8.34 -10.83
C LEU A 200 -8.44 7.93 -11.81
N SER A 201 -7.20 8.40 -11.60
CA SER A 201 -6.05 8.00 -12.44
C SER A 201 -4.98 7.30 -11.60
N PHE A 202 -4.53 6.14 -12.07
CA PHE A 202 -3.66 5.24 -11.32
C PHE A 202 -2.26 5.19 -11.89
N TYR A 203 -1.27 5.01 -10.99
CA TYR A 203 0.15 5.00 -11.36
C TYR A 203 0.94 3.97 -10.55
N VAL A 204 1.94 3.37 -11.18
CA VAL A 204 3.01 2.59 -10.54
C VAL A 204 4.35 3.16 -11.01
N ASN A 205 5.19 3.60 -10.07
CA ASN A 205 6.51 4.20 -10.36
C ASN A 205 6.43 5.36 -11.39
N ASP A 206 5.46 6.26 -11.21
CA ASP A 206 5.14 7.39 -12.11
C ASP A 206 4.66 6.99 -13.52
N ILE A 207 4.47 5.70 -13.79
CA ILE A 207 3.89 5.22 -15.04
C ILE A 207 2.38 5.15 -14.87
N HIS A 208 1.62 5.90 -15.68
CA HIS A 208 0.17 5.83 -15.73
C HIS A 208 -0.28 4.44 -16.21
N THR A 209 -1.21 3.81 -15.49
CA THR A 209 -1.71 2.46 -15.79
C THR A 209 -3.11 2.48 -16.37
N PHE A 210 -4.03 3.27 -15.80
CA PHE A 210 -5.36 3.51 -16.34
C PHE A 210 -6.04 4.70 -15.67
N THR A 211 -7.14 5.15 -16.28
CA THR A 211 -8.06 6.14 -15.71
C THR A 211 -9.47 5.57 -15.70
N TYR A 212 -10.15 5.69 -14.56
CA TYR A 212 -11.57 5.38 -14.41
C TYR A 212 -12.38 6.69 -14.42
N PRO A 213 -13.03 7.06 -15.53
CA PRO A 213 -13.79 8.30 -15.63
C PRO A 213 -15.21 8.16 -15.09
N ARG A 214 -15.78 9.26 -14.62
CA ARG A 214 -17.22 9.42 -14.48
C ARG A 214 -17.83 9.46 -15.88
N ILE A 215 -18.83 8.65 -16.14
CA ILE A 215 -19.51 8.61 -17.44
C ILE A 215 -21.00 8.95 -17.28
N GLN A 216 -21.62 9.44 -18.36
CA GLN A 216 -23.06 9.58 -18.45
C GLN A 216 -23.70 8.19 -18.64
N THR A 217 -24.46 7.74 -17.67
CA THR A 217 -25.14 6.44 -17.71
C THR A 217 -26.39 6.46 -16.85
N GLN A 218 -27.39 5.67 -17.22
CA GLN A 218 -28.59 5.45 -16.40
C GLN A 218 -28.39 4.34 -15.36
N LYS A 219 -27.23 3.70 -15.34
CA LYS A 219 -26.88 2.67 -14.36
C LYS A 219 -26.35 3.32 -13.08
N GLU A 220 -26.90 2.89 -11.95
CA GLU A 220 -26.56 3.46 -10.64
C GLU A 220 -25.13 3.11 -10.16
N GLY A 221 -24.58 4.00 -9.33
CA GLY A 221 -23.33 3.74 -8.60
C GLY A 221 -22.09 3.63 -9.46
N GLN A 222 -22.08 4.29 -10.64
CA GLN A 222 -20.92 4.25 -11.52
C GLN A 222 -19.72 4.99 -10.92
N PHE A 223 -19.91 6.15 -10.28
CA PHE A 223 -18.82 6.95 -9.76
C PHE A 223 -19.13 7.52 -8.36
N PRO A 224 -19.00 6.73 -7.28
CA PRO A 224 -19.24 7.19 -5.91
C PRO A 224 -17.99 7.80 -5.25
N PHE A 225 -17.03 8.32 -6.02
CA PHE A 225 -15.68 8.72 -5.55
C PHE A 225 -15.55 10.22 -5.26
N ASP A 226 -16.64 10.96 -5.19
CA ASP A 226 -16.71 12.38 -4.84
C ASP A 226 -17.01 12.62 -3.34
N GLN A 227 -16.47 11.77 -2.49
CA GLN A 227 -16.58 11.81 -1.05
C GLN A 227 -15.23 11.47 -0.38
N PRO A 228 -15.06 11.78 0.92
CA PRO A 228 -13.81 11.44 1.61
C PRO A 228 -13.59 9.94 1.76
N PHE A 229 -12.37 9.48 1.48
CA PHE A 229 -11.92 8.10 1.61
C PHE A 229 -10.80 8.00 2.64
N TYR A 230 -10.85 7.01 3.53
CA TYR A 230 -9.75 6.68 4.42
C TYR A 230 -8.84 5.62 3.79
N LEU A 231 -7.55 5.66 4.15
CA LEU A 231 -6.51 4.77 3.63
C LEU A 231 -6.39 3.52 4.51
N LEU A 232 -6.23 2.37 3.88
CA LEU A 232 -5.83 1.09 4.49
C LEU A 232 -4.52 0.64 3.87
N ILE A 233 -3.62 0.12 4.71
CA ILE A 233 -2.36 -0.51 4.30
C ILE A 233 -2.21 -1.77 5.13
N ASP A 234 -2.15 -2.92 4.49
CA ASP A 234 -2.15 -4.18 5.22
C ASP A 234 -1.40 -5.30 4.50
N MET A 235 -0.93 -6.26 5.30
CA MET A 235 -0.45 -7.55 4.85
C MET A 235 -1.56 -8.56 5.07
N GLN A 236 -2.11 -9.10 4.00
CA GLN A 236 -3.14 -10.13 4.04
C GLN A 236 -2.50 -11.50 3.72
N LEU A 237 -3.12 -12.58 4.18
CA LEU A 237 -2.67 -13.95 3.94
C LEU A 237 -3.84 -14.85 3.59
N GLY A 238 -3.67 -15.65 2.54
CA GLY A 238 -4.67 -16.62 2.10
C GLY A 238 -5.94 -15.99 1.58
N GLY A 239 -6.87 -16.81 1.17
CA GLY A 239 -8.17 -16.40 0.64
C GLY A 239 -8.45 -17.00 -0.73
N SER A 240 -9.66 -16.76 -1.20
CA SER A 240 -10.16 -17.35 -2.45
C SER A 240 -9.41 -16.84 -3.68
N TRP A 241 -8.89 -15.62 -3.64
CA TRP A 241 -8.19 -15.01 -4.76
C TRP A 241 -6.70 -15.35 -4.81
N VAL A 242 -5.98 -15.24 -3.68
CA VAL A 242 -4.53 -15.48 -3.62
C VAL A 242 -4.16 -16.95 -3.44
N GLY A 243 -5.10 -17.76 -2.92
CA GLY A 243 -4.89 -19.19 -2.65
C GLY A 243 -4.35 -19.48 -1.25
N ALA A 244 -3.87 -20.69 -1.07
CA ALA A 244 -3.40 -21.20 0.22
C ALA A 244 -2.01 -20.64 0.57
N VAL A 245 -1.79 -20.37 1.86
CA VAL A 245 -0.50 -19.96 2.42
C VAL A 245 0.44 -21.15 2.52
N ASP A 246 1.71 -20.98 2.13
CA ASP A 246 2.78 -21.90 2.52
C ASP A 246 3.46 -21.36 3.79
N PRO A 247 3.32 -22.04 4.95
CA PRO A 247 3.90 -21.55 6.20
C PRO A 247 5.44 -21.53 6.21
N LYS A 248 6.11 -22.18 5.25
CA LYS A 248 7.57 -22.15 5.12
C LYS A 248 8.09 -20.81 4.59
N ASP A 249 7.24 -20.06 3.90
CA ASP A 249 7.56 -18.74 3.36
C ASP A 249 7.36 -17.61 4.40
N LEU A 250 6.88 -17.95 5.60
CA LEU A 250 6.63 -16.97 6.66
C LEU A 250 7.84 -16.82 7.60
N PRO A 251 8.10 -15.65 8.18
CA PRO A 251 7.29 -14.43 8.06
C PRO A 251 7.45 -13.71 6.72
N VAL A 252 6.38 -13.11 6.23
CA VAL A 252 6.40 -12.21 5.07
C VAL A 252 6.17 -10.76 5.51
N GLU A 253 6.83 -9.81 4.88
CA GLU A 253 6.80 -8.40 5.28
C GLU A 253 6.44 -7.46 4.14
N MET A 254 5.71 -6.40 4.48
CA MET A 254 5.53 -5.20 3.70
C MET A 254 6.20 -4.04 4.45
N GLU A 255 7.12 -3.33 3.81
CA GLU A 255 7.77 -2.14 4.38
C GLU A 255 7.21 -0.89 3.73
N VAL A 256 6.66 0.04 4.50
CA VAL A 256 6.17 1.34 4.03
C VAL A 256 7.16 2.42 4.46
N ASP A 257 7.74 3.12 3.49
CA ASP A 257 8.72 4.18 3.72
C ASP A 257 8.02 5.51 4.06
N TRP A 258 7.04 5.87 3.24
CA TRP A 258 6.25 7.09 3.46
C TRP A 258 4.90 7.02 2.75
N VAL A 259 3.97 7.88 3.22
CA VAL A 259 2.70 8.21 2.58
C VAL A 259 2.65 9.72 2.38
N ARG A 260 2.25 10.20 1.20
CA ARG A 260 2.17 11.62 0.86
C ARG A 260 0.84 11.95 0.21
N PHE A 261 0.28 13.08 0.58
CA PHE A 261 -0.92 13.60 -0.05
C PHE A 261 -0.67 15.00 -0.61
N TYR A 262 -1.05 15.18 -1.85
CA TYR A 262 -0.87 16.40 -2.60
C TYR A 262 -2.22 16.95 -3.04
N GLN A 263 -2.35 18.27 -3.07
CA GLN A 263 -3.47 18.97 -3.68
C GLN A 263 -3.01 19.82 -4.85
N ARG A 264 -3.90 20.11 -5.78
CA ARG A 264 -3.57 20.99 -6.91
C ARG A 264 -3.27 22.39 -6.41
N LYS A 265 -2.25 23.01 -7.00
CA LYS A 265 -2.00 24.44 -6.80
C LYS A 265 -3.15 25.21 -7.41
N SER A 266 -3.78 26.08 -6.63
CA SER A 266 -4.73 27.06 -7.17
C SER A 266 -4.01 27.88 -8.23
N LEU A 267 -4.50 27.89 -9.45
CA LEU A 267 -4.06 28.87 -10.45
C LEU A 267 -4.45 30.25 -9.89
N LYS A 268 -3.42 31.04 -9.52
CA LYS A 268 -3.61 32.43 -9.14
C LYS A 268 -3.91 33.26 -10.37
#